data_f5a8f61eb57f260710901f0211cd89b9
#
_entry.id   f5a8f61eb57f260710901f0211cd89b9
#
_cell.length_a   1.000
_cell.length_b   1.000
_cell.length_c   1.000
_cell.angle_alpha   90.00
_cell.angle_beta   90.00
_cell.angle_gamma   90.00
#
_symmetry.space_group_name_H-M   'P 1'
#
loop_
_entity.id
_entity.type
_entity.pdbx_description
1 polymer ?
#
loop_
_entity_poly.entity_id
_entity_poly.type
_entity_poly.pdbx_seq_one_letter_code
_entity_poly.pdbx_strand_id
1 'polypeptide(L)'
;MRPWITTAATVTLTALVLTTAAQQAPAPSAEKQRMTSLGIEHKTARALYDHFKQEANGGQALTWRSVPDWTGIWTREAAPFFWDPDQASLTALPTAKLTPEHDRLLRDKLDKVSRGIEFDPLSNCEPAGMPRWIVEPFLKELVVTPGQTWLINEMQNEIRRVYTDGRDHPSEADAYPLWEGDSIGFWRGDELVIHTSQMRAGQYQRIQPFYTEQVETVEIWQRTDATTLIAHVWAFDPPALAEPWYTRQVFKRLTNDDLSLRIRYWHCGENQNNAVEQTEAGSSDFADFTFTEKDDE
;
A
#
# COMPACT_ATOMS: atom_id res chain seq x y z
N MET A 1 39.01 50.04 -60.26
CA MET A 1 39.02 48.62 -59.88
C MET A 1 39.22 48.60 -58.36
N ARG A 2 38.20 48.25 -57.58
CA ARG A 2 38.27 48.05 -56.11
C ARG A 2 38.05 46.58 -55.79
N PRO A 3 38.87 45.92 -54.95
CA PRO A 3 38.66 44.54 -54.59
C PRO A 3 37.62 44.44 -53.49
N TRP A 4 36.74 43.47 -53.57
CA TRP A 4 35.79 43.10 -52.56
C TRP A 4 36.46 42.16 -51.59
N ILE A 5 36.43 42.53 -50.29
CA ILE A 5 36.88 41.68 -49.19
C ILE A 5 35.66 40.96 -48.63
N THR A 6 35.60 39.65 -48.80
CA THR A 6 34.60 38.78 -48.20
C THR A 6 35.09 38.31 -46.80
N THR A 7 34.44 38.82 -45.76
CA THR A 7 34.66 38.36 -44.39
C THR A 7 33.79 37.12 -44.14
N ALA A 8 34.41 35.99 -43.92
CA ALA A 8 33.74 34.78 -43.48
C ALA A 8 33.54 34.84 -41.95
N ALA A 9 32.29 34.85 -41.51
CA ALA A 9 31.94 34.76 -40.10
C ALA A 9 31.84 33.28 -39.68
N THR A 10 32.73 32.85 -38.82
CA THR A 10 32.70 31.49 -38.23
C THR A 10 31.74 31.52 -37.04
N VAL A 11 30.60 30.81 -37.20
CA VAL A 11 29.65 30.60 -36.09
C VAL A 11 30.08 29.38 -35.30
N THR A 12 30.59 29.59 -34.10
CA THR A 12 30.91 28.54 -33.15
C THR A 12 29.65 28.11 -32.42
N LEU A 13 29.12 26.93 -32.71
CA LEU A 13 27.98 26.33 -32.01
C LEU A 13 28.49 25.74 -30.72
N THR A 14 28.21 26.35 -29.57
CA THR A 14 28.49 25.80 -28.23
C THR A 14 27.33 24.92 -27.87
N ALA A 15 27.52 23.60 -27.89
CA ALA A 15 26.53 22.65 -27.40
C ALA A 15 26.48 22.71 -25.86
N LEU A 16 25.37 23.21 -25.32
CA LEU A 16 25.08 23.18 -23.89
C LEU A 16 24.63 21.76 -23.54
N VAL A 17 25.50 20.98 -22.93
CA VAL A 17 25.15 19.68 -22.35
C VAL A 17 24.39 19.95 -21.04
N LEU A 18 23.06 19.86 -21.11
CA LEU A 18 22.21 19.83 -19.92
C LEU A 18 22.37 18.46 -19.25
N THR A 19 23.23 18.38 -18.27
CA THR A 19 23.25 17.24 -17.33
C THR A 19 22.02 17.36 -16.43
N THR A 20 20.98 16.57 -16.70
CA THR A 20 19.89 16.35 -15.75
C THR A 20 20.47 15.63 -14.55
N ALA A 21 20.75 16.38 -13.47
CA ALA A 21 21.02 15.76 -12.18
C ALA A 21 19.80 14.94 -11.79
N ALA A 22 19.96 13.64 -11.66
CA ALA A 22 18.93 12.78 -11.07
C ALA A 22 18.66 13.33 -9.66
N GLN A 23 17.44 13.77 -9.43
CA GLN A 23 17.03 14.34 -8.15
C GLN A 23 17.11 13.24 -7.10
N GLN A 24 18.08 13.30 -6.25
CA GLN A 24 18.33 12.33 -5.19
C GLN A 24 17.19 12.47 -4.17
N ALA A 25 16.58 11.34 -3.80
CA ALA A 25 15.53 11.35 -2.78
C ALA A 25 16.07 12.00 -1.49
N PRO A 26 15.24 12.77 -0.78
CA PRO A 26 15.66 13.39 0.48
C PRO A 26 16.06 12.31 1.49
N ALA A 27 17.03 12.62 2.36
CA ALA A 27 17.46 11.70 3.41
C ALA A 27 16.25 11.36 4.33
N PRO A 28 16.09 10.09 4.75
CA PRO A 28 14.99 9.71 5.63
C PRO A 28 14.99 10.52 6.92
N SER A 29 13.79 10.87 7.41
CA SER A 29 13.65 11.58 8.68
C SER A 29 14.24 10.76 9.84
N ALA A 30 14.62 11.42 10.93
CA ALA A 30 15.12 10.74 12.14
C ALA A 30 14.09 9.76 12.71
N GLU A 31 12.80 10.09 12.61
CA GLU A 31 11.70 9.19 12.99
C GLU A 31 11.70 7.92 12.13
N LYS A 32 11.75 8.07 10.80
CA LYS A 32 11.78 6.93 9.88
C LYS A 32 12.98 6.03 10.15
N GLN A 33 14.17 6.62 10.38
CA GLN A 33 15.36 5.86 10.71
C GLN A 33 15.19 5.07 12.01
N ARG A 34 14.67 5.69 13.07
CA ARG A 34 14.40 5.04 14.34
C ARG A 34 13.40 3.89 14.20
N MET A 35 12.30 4.11 13.49
CA MET A 35 11.27 3.09 13.29
C MET A 35 11.77 1.93 12.42
N THR A 36 12.56 2.21 11.38
CA THR A 36 13.21 1.17 10.58
C THR A 36 14.16 0.33 11.44
N SER A 37 14.99 0.97 12.25
CA SER A 37 15.92 0.27 13.15
C SER A 37 15.20 -0.62 14.15
N LEU A 38 14.05 -0.19 14.67
CA LEU A 38 13.24 -0.98 15.59
C LEU A 38 12.75 -2.28 14.94
N GLY A 39 12.29 -2.23 13.69
CA GLY A 39 11.91 -3.45 12.94
C GLY A 39 13.08 -4.39 12.75
N ILE A 40 14.26 -3.86 12.38
CA ILE A 40 15.48 -4.66 12.18
C ILE A 40 15.93 -5.32 13.49
N GLU A 41 15.85 -4.63 14.62
CA GLU A 41 16.23 -5.13 15.94
C GLU A 41 15.41 -6.36 16.34
N HIS A 42 14.09 -6.31 16.12
CA HIS A 42 13.18 -7.39 16.54
C HIS A 42 13.13 -8.56 15.55
N LYS A 43 13.54 -8.40 14.30
CA LYS A 43 13.68 -9.43 13.27
C LYS A 43 12.40 -10.13 12.81
N THR A 44 11.39 -10.26 13.65
CA THR A 44 10.09 -10.88 13.32
C THR A 44 8.94 -9.97 13.75
N ALA A 45 7.82 -10.06 13.05
CA ALA A 45 6.61 -9.31 13.38
C ALA A 45 6.14 -9.65 14.81
N ARG A 46 6.09 -10.94 15.14
CA ARG A 46 5.68 -11.38 16.47
C ARG A 46 6.56 -10.81 17.58
N ALA A 47 7.87 -10.80 17.42
CA ALA A 47 8.78 -10.24 18.42
C ALA A 47 8.57 -8.73 18.61
N LEU A 48 8.35 -7.98 17.53
CA LEU A 48 8.05 -6.55 17.62
C LEU A 48 6.69 -6.29 18.29
N TYR A 49 5.67 -7.06 17.94
CA TYR A 49 4.35 -6.95 18.56
C TYR A 49 4.41 -7.26 20.07
N ASP A 50 5.09 -8.34 20.45
CA ASP A 50 5.24 -8.75 21.85
C ASP A 50 6.05 -7.72 22.66
N HIS A 51 7.06 -7.07 22.05
CA HIS A 51 7.77 -5.94 22.65
C HIS A 51 6.80 -4.80 22.98
N PHE A 52 5.99 -4.34 22.04
CA PHE A 52 5.00 -3.29 22.31
C PHE A 52 3.95 -3.71 23.34
N LYS A 53 3.54 -4.98 23.33
CA LYS A 53 2.59 -5.53 24.31
C LYS A 53 3.18 -5.54 25.72
N GLN A 54 4.46 -5.86 25.83
CA GLN A 54 5.17 -5.83 27.11
C GLN A 54 5.32 -4.39 27.63
N GLU A 55 5.71 -3.42 26.79
CA GLU A 55 5.76 -2.00 27.17
C GLU A 55 4.41 -1.47 27.65
N ALA A 56 3.31 -1.97 27.07
CA ALA A 56 1.94 -1.61 27.44
C ALA A 56 1.38 -2.43 28.60
N ASN A 57 2.18 -3.26 29.27
CA ASN A 57 1.72 -4.20 30.32
C ASN A 57 0.52 -5.06 29.88
N GLY A 58 0.52 -5.51 28.62
CA GLY A 58 -0.55 -6.31 28.03
C GLY A 58 -1.64 -5.51 27.32
N GLY A 59 -1.60 -4.19 27.43
CA GLY A 59 -2.62 -3.29 26.85
C GLY A 59 -3.80 -3.05 27.80
N GLN A 60 -4.74 -2.21 27.35
CA GLN A 60 -5.94 -1.87 28.09
C GLN A 60 -7.19 -2.44 27.41
N ALA A 61 -8.12 -2.96 28.21
CA ALA A 61 -9.45 -3.31 27.74
C ALA A 61 -10.31 -2.04 27.62
N LEU A 62 -10.93 -1.87 26.45
CA LEU A 62 -11.89 -0.79 26.26
C LEU A 62 -13.27 -1.15 26.83
N THR A 63 -14.01 -0.13 27.16
CA THR A 63 -15.44 -0.17 27.46
C THR A 63 -16.17 0.76 26.49
N TRP A 64 -17.49 0.67 26.37
CA TRP A 64 -18.27 1.60 25.55
C TRP A 64 -18.12 3.08 25.92
N ARG A 65 -17.63 3.35 27.14
CA ARG A 65 -17.34 4.72 27.60
C ARG A 65 -15.92 5.20 27.28
N SER A 66 -15.02 4.28 27.00
CA SER A 66 -13.60 4.57 26.74
C SER A 66 -13.16 4.29 25.31
N VAL A 67 -14.08 3.87 24.41
CA VAL A 67 -13.72 3.73 22.99
C VAL A 67 -13.30 5.09 22.43
N PRO A 68 -12.12 5.18 21.78
CA PRO A 68 -11.69 6.41 21.12
C PRO A 68 -12.61 6.73 19.94
N ASP A 69 -12.89 8.02 19.76
CA ASP A 69 -13.68 8.48 18.61
C ASP A 69 -12.84 8.50 17.33
N TRP A 70 -12.91 7.43 16.56
CA TRP A 70 -12.35 7.34 15.21
C TRP A 70 -13.43 7.43 14.13
N THR A 71 -14.62 7.83 14.49
CA THR A 71 -15.73 7.94 13.56
C THR A 71 -15.43 8.91 12.43
N GLY A 72 -16.01 8.65 11.25
CA GLY A 72 -15.92 9.49 10.08
C GLY A 72 -15.31 8.77 8.88
N ILE A 73 -15.32 9.48 7.77
CA ILE A 73 -14.71 9.01 6.53
C ILE A 73 -13.29 9.56 6.45
N TRP A 74 -12.37 8.67 6.19
CA TRP A 74 -10.95 8.95 6.10
C TRP A 74 -10.45 8.71 4.68
N THR A 75 -9.55 9.56 4.24
CA THR A 75 -8.82 9.37 3.00
C THR A 75 -7.33 9.45 3.26
N ARG A 76 -6.55 8.66 2.55
CA ARG A 76 -5.10 8.74 2.66
C ARG A 76 -4.61 10.10 2.16
N GLU A 77 -3.72 10.72 2.94
CA GLU A 77 -3.08 11.97 2.55
C GLU A 77 -1.98 11.69 1.53
N ALA A 78 -1.94 12.29 0.47
CA ALA A 78 -0.88 12.21 -0.55
C ALA A 78 -0.92 11.06 -1.54
N ALA A 79 -0.71 11.46 -2.79
CA ALA A 79 -0.18 10.65 -3.87
C ALA A 79 1.36 10.85 -3.90
N PRO A 80 2.14 9.88 -4.35
CA PRO A 80 1.69 8.62 -4.94
C PRO A 80 1.28 7.59 -3.87
N PHE A 81 0.49 6.60 -4.29
CA PHE A 81 -0.04 5.53 -3.43
C PHE A 81 0.99 4.43 -3.23
N PHE A 82 2.15 4.78 -2.69
CA PHE A 82 3.26 3.87 -2.46
C PHE A 82 3.29 3.42 -1.01
N TRP A 83 3.84 2.24 -0.82
CA TRP A 83 4.17 1.77 0.52
C TRP A 83 5.11 2.75 1.22
N ASP A 84 6.16 3.18 0.55
CA ASP A 84 7.04 4.22 1.07
C ASP A 84 6.70 5.57 0.42
N PRO A 85 6.10 6.53 1.17
CA PRO A 85 5.76 7.84 0.63
C PRO A 85 6.99 8.69 0.26
N ASP A 86 8.18 8.34 0.75
CA ASP A 86 9.43 9.02 0.38
C ASP A 86 10.05 8.50 -0.93
N GLN A 87 9.40 7.54 -1.60
CA GLN A 87 9.86 7.09 -2.90
C GLN A 87 9.84 8.24 -3.92
N ALA A 88 10.97 8.46 -4.59
CA ALA A 88 11.22 9.68 -5.35
C ALA A 88 10.27 9.88 -6.56
N SER A 89 9.79 8.81 -7.17
CA SER A 89 8.88 8.86 -8.33
C SER A 89 8.25 7.51 -8.63
N LEU A 90 7.26 7.49 -9.53
CA LEU A 90 6.63 6.27 -10.04
C LEU A 90 7.61 5.33 -10.76
N THR A 91 8.69 5.86 -11.30
CA THR A 91 9.72 5.09 -12.02
C THR A 91 10.92 4.75 -11.16
N ALA A 92 11.01 5.30 -9.94
CA ALA A 92 12.08 4.97 -9.02
C ALA A 92 11.82 3.58 -8.41
N LEU A 93 12.90 2.83 -8.19
CA LEU A 93 12.79 1.58 -7.43
C LEU A 93 12.30 1.88 -6.01
N PRO A 94 11.50 0.98 -5.43
CA PRO A 94 11.08 1.09 -4.05
C PRO A 94 12.28 1.05 -3.09
N THR A 95 12.10 1.61 -1.90
CA THR A 95 13.14 1.66 -0.87
C THR A 95 13.30 0.34 -0.12
N ALA A 96 12.46 -0.67 -0.41
CA ALA A 96 12.57 -2.01 0.16
C ALA A 96 13.92 -2.64 -0.16
N LYS A 97 14.53 -3.27 0.82
CA LYS A 97 15.68 -4.15 0.60
C LYS A 97 15.19 -5.55 0.29
N LEU A 98 15.11 -5.84 -0.99
CA LEU A 98 14.61 -7.13 -1.48
C LEU A 98 15.70 -8.20 -1.41
N THR A 99 15.27 -9.45 -1.29
CA THR A 99 16.12 -10.60 -1.58
C THR A 99 16.48 -10.61 -3.08
N PRO A 100 17.59 -11.26 -3.50
CA PRO A 100 17.96 -11.29 -4.90
C PRO A 100 16.87 -11.82 -5.84
N GLU A 101 16.10 -12.80 -5.37
CA GLU A 101 14.99 -13.36 -6.13
C GLU A 101 13.85 -12.34 -6.32
N HIS A 102 13.44 -11.65 -5.26
CA HIS A 102 12.36 -10.68 -5.34
C HIS A 102 12.78 -9.38 -6.05
N ASP A 103 14.06 -8.99 -6.00
CA ASP A 103 14.59 -7.91 -6.84
C ASP A 103 14.49 -8.27 -8.34
N ARG A 104 14.83 -9.51 -8.70
CA ARG A 104 14.66 -10.00 -10.06
C ARG A 104 13.19 -10.01 -10.50
N LEU A 105 12.29 -10.52 -9.65
CA LEU A 105 10.85 -10.53 -9.91
C LEU A 105 10.29 -9.12 -10.08
N LEU A 106 10.73 -8.16 -9.26
CA LEU A 106 10.32 -6.77 -9.39
C LEU A 106 10.76 -6.17 -10.72
N ARG A 107 12.01 -6.41 -11.14
CA ARG A 107 12.53 -5.88 -12.42
C ARG A 107 11.78 -6.46 -13.62
N ASP A 108 11.50 -7.76 -13.61
CA ASP A 108 10.68 -8.43 -14.63
C ASP A 108 9.27 -7.84 -14.68
N LYS A 109 8.65 -7.63 -13.52
CA LYS A 109 7.35 -6.97 -13.39
C LYS A 109 7.36 -5.56 -13.97
N LEU A 110 8.34 -4.72 -13.60
CA LEU A 110 8.43 -3.34 -14.09
C LEU A 110 8.66 -3.29 -15.61
N ASP A 111 9.41 -4.23 -16.18
CA ASP A 111 9.56 -4.38 -17.62
C ASP A 111 8.19 -4.71 -18.28
N LYS A 112 7.45 -5.67 -17.74
CA LYS A 112 6.10 -6.00 -18.22
C LYS A 112 5.15 -4.81 -18.13
N VAL A 113 5.12 -4.12 -16.98
CA VAL A 113 4.31 -2.90 -16.79
C VAL A 113 4.67 -1.83 -17.82
N SER A 114 5.96 -1.62 -18.10
CA SER A 114 6.41 -0.63 -19.10
C SER A 114 5.93 -0.94 -20.52
N ARG A 115 5.70 -2.22 -20.80
CA ARG A 115 5.17 -2.71 -22.07
C ARG A 115 3.65 -2.85 -22.11
N GLY A 116 2.95 -2.50 -21.00
CA GLY A 116 1.50 -2.62 -20.90
C GLY A 116 0.99 -4.06 -20.76
N ILE A 117 1.86 -5.01 -20.41
CA ILE A 117 1.53 -6.45 -20.36
C ILE A 117 0.97 -6.88 -19.00
N GLU A 118 1.38 -6.22 -17.92
CA GLU A 118 0.99 -6.63 -16.59
C GLU A 118 -0.30 -5.99 -16.13
N PHE A 119 -1.14 -6.79 -15.50
CA PHE A 119 -2.39 -6.37 -14.89
C PHE A 119 -2.25 -6.15 -13.39
N ASP A 120 -3.00 -5.18 -12.93
CA ASP A 120 -3.34 -5.10 -11.52
C ASP A 120 -4.48 -6.07 -11.21
N PRO A 121 -4.33 -7.01 -10.24
CA PRO A 121 -5.39 -7.92 -9.83
C PRO A 121 -6.71 -7.23 -9.46
N LEU A 122 -6.63 -5.97 -8.99
CA LEU A 122 -7.82 -5.15 -8.74
C LEU A 122 -8.69 -4.96 -9.99
N SER A 123 -8.12 -5.00 -11.18
CA SER A 123 -8.85 -4.90 -12.44
C SER A 123 -9.74 -6.13 -12.71
N ASN A 124 -9.42 -7.26 -12.07
CA ASN A 124 -10.18 -8.50 -12.11
C ASN A 124 -11.05 -8.70 -10.88
N CYS A 125 -11.41 -7.62 -10.19
CA CYS A 125 -12.22 -7.66 -8.99
C CYS A 125 -11.60 -8.43 -7.81
N GLU A 126 -10.31 -8.69 -7.82
CA GLU A 126 -9.64 -9.25 -6.65
C GLU A 126 -9.48 -8.19 -5.57
N PRO A 127 -9.69 -8.53 -4.29
CA PRO A 127 -9.45 -7.59 -3.19
C PRO A 127 -8.02 -7.08 -3.16
N ALA A 128 -7.82 -5.87 -2.66
CA ALA A 128 -6.47 -5.36 -2.40
C ALA A 128 -5.76 -6.23 -1.36
N GLY A 129 -6.47 -6.60 -0.32
CA GLY A 129 -5.95 -7.36 0.80
C GLY A 129 -4.84 -6.64 1.57
N MET A 130 -4.46 -7.20 2.71
CA MET A 130 -3.32 -6.70 3.46
C MET A 130 -2.00 -7.26 2.87
N PRO A 131 -0.92 -6.48 2.88
CA PRO A 131 -0.77 -5.11 3.40
C PRO A 131 -1.13 -4.00 2.39
N ARG A 132 -1.49 -4.32 1.14
CA ARG A 132 -1.82 -3.34 0.10
C ARG A 132 -2.98 -2.42 0.49
N TRP A 133 -3.96 -2.91 1.23
CA TRP A 133 -5.09 -2.15 1.79
C TRP A 133 -4.65 -0.80 2.41
N ILE A 134 -3.48 -0.77 3.05
CA ILE A 134 -2.92 0.41 3.73
C ILE A 134 -2.70 1.57 2.76
N VAL A 135 -2.28 1.29 1.54
CA VAL A 135 -1.84 2.31 0.56
C VAL A 135 -2.89 2.64 -0.48
N GLU A 136 -3.99 1.90 -0.54
CA GLU A 136 -5.03 2.18 -1.53
C GLU A 136 -5.73 3.52 -1.28
N PRO A 137 -6.02 4.31 -2.35
CA PRO A 137 -6.48 5.69 -2.24
C PRO A 137 -7.96 5.85 -1.88
N PHE A 138 -8.68 4.74 -1.75
CA PHE A 138 -10.13 4.75 -1.56
C PHE A 138 -10.53 5.18 -0.15
N LEU A 139 -11.79 5.59 0.00
CA LEU A 139 -12.36 6.03 1.26
C LEU A 139 -12.33 4.89 2.28
N LYS A 140 -12.05 5.26 3.51
CA LYS A 140 -11.98 4.32 4.64
C LYS A 140 -12.88 4.78 5.77
N GLU A 141 -13.46 3.83 6.46
CA GLU A 141 -14.21 4.04 7.67
C GLU A 141 -13.69 3.13 8.77
N LEU A 142 -13.64 3.64 9.98
CA LEU A 142 -13.15 2.88 11.12
C LEU A 142 -14.24 2.81 12.18
N VAL A 143 -14.50 1.60 12.67
CA VAL A 143 -15.50 1.37 13.73
C VAL A 143 -14.80 0.72 14.90
N VAL A 144 -14.69 1.43 16.01
CA VAL A 144 -14.07 0.95 17.23
C VAL A 144 -15.13 0.45 18.21
N THR A 145 -14.96 -0.77 18.68
CA THR A 145 -15.77 -1.38 19.74
C THR A 145 -14.87 -1.90 20.85
N PRO A 146 -15.38 -2.24 22.04
CA PRO A 146 -14.54 -2.72 23.13
C PRO A 146 -13.66 -3.92 22.82
N GLY A 147 -14.12 -4.85 21.98
CA GLY A 147 -13.39 -6.10 21.69
C GLY A 147 -12.90 -6.21 20.24
N GLN A 148 -13.24 -5.26 19.40
CA GLN A 148 -12.88 -5.29 17.98
C GLN A 148 -12.77 -3.89 17.40
N THR A 149 -11.89 -3.73 16.43
CA THR A 149 -11.87 -2.56 15.54
C THR A 149 -12.03 -3.02 14.09
N TRP A 150 -12.94 -2.41 13.37
CA TRP A 150 -13.19 -2.71 11.98
C TRP A 150 -12.59 -1.60 11.13
N LEU A 151 -11.75 -1.99 10.18
CA LEU A 151 -11.15 -1.12 9.19
C LEU A 151 -11.82 -1.45 7.85
N ILE A 152 -12.64 -0.53 7.36
CA ILE A 152 -13.48 -0.71 6.19
C ILE A 152 -12.86 0.09 5.04
N ASN A 153 -12.78 -0.51 3.86
CA ASN A 153 -12.35 0.13 2.63
C ASN A 153 -13.51 0.15 1.64
N GLU A 154 -13.75 1.28 0.98
CA GLU A 154 -14.79 1.39 -0.05
C GLU A 154 -14.51 0.42 -1.20
N MET A 155 -13.26 0.30 -1.59
CA MET A 155 -12.87 -0.60 -2.66
C MET A 155 -13.16 -2.05 -2.27
N GLN A 156 -13.82 -2.79 -3.16
CA GLN A 156 -14.21 -4.21 -3.00
C GLN A 156 -15.00 -4.51 -1.73
N ASN A 157 -15.48 -3.49 -1.01
CA ASN A 157 -16.19 -3.62 0.28
C ASN A 157 -15.37 -4.39 1.33
N GLU A 158 -14.06 -4.21 1.31
CA GLU A 158 -13.17 -4.93 2.21
C GLU A 158 -13.42 -4.53 3.66
N ILE A 159 -13.53 -5.51 4.53
CA ILE A 159 -13.72 -5.32 5.97
C ILE A 159 -12.67 -6.15 6.71
N ARG A 160 -11.68 -5.46 7.23
CA ARG A 160 -10.66 -6.05 8.09
C ARG A 160 -11.10 -5.96 9.55
N ARG A 161 -11.07 -7.06 10.27
CA ARG A 161 -11.40 -7.13 11.71
C ARG A 161 -10.14 -7.32 12.52
N VAL A 162 -9.90 -6.40 13.44
CA VAL A 162 -8.81 -6.49 14.42
C VAL A 162 -9.42 -6.88 15.76
N TYR A 163 -9.06 -8.03 16.27
CA TYR A 163 -9.54 -8.52 17.56
C TYR A 163 -8.70 -7.96 18.70
N THR A 164 -9.34 -7.23 19.61
CA THR A 164 -8.70 -6.59 20.78
C THR A 164 -9.22 -7.14 22.11
N ASP A 165 -9.75 -8.35 22.08
CA ASP A 165 -10.33 -9.06 23.25
C ASP A 165 -9.33 -10.00 23.93
N GLY A 166 -8.06 -9.95 23.53
CA GLY A 166 -6.99 -10.73 24.13
C GLY A 166 -6.76 -12.11 23.54
N ARG A 167 -7.53 -12.48 22.50
CA ARG A 167 -7.27 -13.74 21.75
C ARG A 167 -5.93 -13.68 21.02
N ASP A 168 -5.38 -14.85 20.75
CA ASP A 168 -4.26 -15.02 19.82
C ASP A 168 -4.76 -15.43 18.43
N HIS A 169 -3.85 -15.49 17.46
CA HIS A 169 -4.13 -16.04 16.13
C HIS A 169 -4.61 -17.49 16.21
N PRO A 170 -5.38 -17.96 15.22
CA PRO A 170 -5.66 -19.38 15.05
C PRO A 170 -4.39 -20.23 15.08
N SER A 171 -4.52 -21.48 15.54
CA SER A 171 -3.40 -22.42 15.51
C SER A 171 -2.95 -22.67 14.05
N GLU A 172 -1.70 -23.11 13.87
CA GLU A 172 -1.18 -23.45 12.53
C GLU A 172 -2.06 -24.49 11.81
N ALA A 173 -2.70 -25.39 12.54
CA ALA A 173 -3.60 -26.39 11.99
C ALA A 173 -4.93 -25.83 11.45
N ASP A 174 -5.33 -24.65 11.96
CA ASP A 174 -6.56 -23.95 11.60
C ASP A 174 -6.29 -22.72 10.71
N ALA A 175 -5.01 -22.43 10.46
CA ALA A 175 -4.58 -21.30 9.68
C ALA A 175 -4.82 -21.53 8.19
N TYR A 176 -5.32 -20.50 7.50
CA TYR A 176 -5.40 -20.46 6.04
C TYR A 176 -5.26 -19.03 5.52
N PRO A 177 -4.65 -18.83 4.34
CA PRO A 177 -4.43 -17.50 3.82
C PRO A 177 -5.74 -16.76 3.50
N LEU A 178 -5.87 -15.56 4.04
CA LEU A 178 -6.99 -14.64 3.84
C LEU A 178 -6.53 -13.39 3.12
N TRP A 179 -7.42 -12.70 2.41
CA TRP A 179 -7.10 -11.42 1.79
C TRP A 179 -6.67 -10.38 2.83
N GLU A 180 -7.44 -10.24 3.90
CA GLU A 180 -7.16 -9.29 4.98
C GLU A 180 -6.25 -9.88 6.08
N GLY A 181 -5.88 -11.14 5.97
CA GLY A 181 -5.18 -11.86 7.02
C GLY A 181 -6.02 -12.04 8.29
N ASP A 182 -5.43 -12.61 9.31
CA ASP A 182 -5.95 -12.63 10.67
C ASP A 182 -5.24 -11.54 11.48
N SER A 183 -6.01 -10.66 12.12
CA SER A 183 -5.47 -9.50 12.85
C SER A 183 -5.88 -9.53 14.31
N ILE A 184 -4.88 -9.55 15.18
CA ILE A 184 -5.05 -9.35 16.64
C ILE A 184 -4.43 -8.02 17.05
N GLY A 185 -4.87 -7.47 18.18
CA GLY A 185 -4.34 -6.19 18.62
C GLY A 185 -4.61 -5.93 20.09
N PHE A 186 -4.10 -4.80 20.55
CA PHE A 186 -4.38 -4.26 21.87
C PHE A 186 -4.31 -2.73 21.83
N TRP A 187 -4.95 -2.11 22.80
CA TRP A 187 -4.91 -0.67 22.97
C TRP A 187 -3.84 -0.25 23.97
N ARG A 188 -3.08 0.79 23.62
CA ARG A 188 -2.09 1.46 24.45
C ARG A 188 -2.42 2.95 24.52
N GLY A 189 -3.22 3.36 25.50
CA GLY A 189 -3.83 4.71 25.48
C GLY A 189 -4.72 4.87 24.25
N ASP A 190 -4.43 5.87 23.41
CA ASP A 190 -5.16 6.15 22.18
C ASP A 190 -4.54 5.46 20.94
N GLU A 191 -3.57 4.59 21.14
CA GLU A 191 -2.93 3.83 20.07
C GLU A 191 -3.49 2.42 19.99
N LEU A 192 -3.80 2.00 18.77
CA LEU A 192 -4.11 0.61 18.45
C LEU A 192 -2.87 -0.06 17.87
N VAL A 193 -2.32 -1.04 18.57
CA VAL A 193 -1.22 -1.87 18.10
C VAL A 193 -1.79 -3.16 17.54
N ILE A 194 -1.39 -3.50 16.28
CA ILE A 194 -1.93 -4.63 15.54
C ILE A 194 -0.79 -5.54 15.09
N HIS A 195 -1.03 -6.84 15.14
CA HIS A 195 -0.25 -7.86 14.43
C HIS A 195 -1.17 -8.60 13.46
N THR A 196 -0.73 -8.75 12.21
CA THR A 196 -1.48 -9.46 11.19
C THR A 196 -0.60 -10.53 10.56
N SER A 197 -1.14 -11.71 10.48
CA SER A 197 -0.55 -12.89 9.83
C SER A 197 -1.55 -13.58 8.90
N GLN A 198 -1.18 -14.69 8.28
CA GLN A 198 -2.07 -15.52 7.44
C GLN A 198 -2.63 -14.73 6.25
N MET A 199 -1.83 -13.87 5.67
CA MET A 199 -2.19 -13.11 4.48
C MET A 199 -1.91 -13.93 3.22
N ARG A 200 -2.76 -13.80 2.21
CA ARG A 200 -2.49 -14.33 0.87
C ARG A 200 -1.33 -13.60 0.24
N ALA A 201 -0.53 -14.29 -0.55
CA ALA A 201 0.50 -13.65 -1.38
C ALA A 201 -0.12 -12.64 -2.35
N GLY A 202 0.63 -11.59 -2.65
CA GLY A 202 0.14 -10.50 -3.49
C GLY A 202 1.23 -9.49 -3.84
N GLN A 203 0.82 -8.25 -4.03
CA GLN A 203 1.75 -7.15 -4.34
C GLN A 203 1.39 -5.91 -3.52
N TYR A 204 2.41 -5.17 -3.07
CA TYR A 204 2.19 -3.93 -2.31
C TYR A 204 1.47 -2.86 -3.13
N GLN A 205 1.68 -2.85 -4.43
CA GLN A 205 0.98 -2.02 -5.40
C GLN A 205 1.45 -2.43 -6.81
N ARG A 206 0.75 -2.00 -7.87
CA ARG A 206 1.02 -2.39 -9.27
C ARG A 206 2.49 -2.30 -9.68
N ILE A 207 3.22 -1.28 -9.26
CA ILE A 207 4.62 -1.04 -9.59
C ILE A 207 5.56 -1.28 -8.40
N GLN A 208 5.08 -1.98 -7.38
CA GLN A 208 5.85 -2.29 -6.18
C GLN A 208 6.07 -3.79 -6.02
N PRO A 209 6.94 -4.24 -5.10
CA PRO A 209 7.29 -5.64 -4.96
C PRO A 209 6.09 -6.56 -4.73
N PHE A 210 6.28 -7.82 -5.04
CA PHE A 210 5.44 -8.89 -4.52
C PHE A 210 5.80 -9.20 -3.06
N TYR A 211 4.81 -9.70 -2.33
CA TYR A 211 4.99 -10.32 -1.02
C TYR A 211 4.47 -11.76 -1.06
N THR A 212 4.99 -12.58 -0.15
CA THR A 212 4.64 -14.00 -0.05
C THR A 212 3.55 -14.24 0.99
N GLU A 213 3.06 -15.47 1.13
CA GLU A 213 2.14 -15.86 2.20
C GLU A 213 2.82 -15.86 3.60
N GLN A 214 4.15 -15.69 3.66
CA GLN A 214 4.86 -15.52 4.93
C GLN A 214 4.93 -14.06 5.39
N VAL A 215 4.30 -13.15 4.65
CA VAL A 215 4.24 -11.75 5.06
C VAL A 215 3.45 -11.61 6.36
N GLU A 216 4.01 -10.88 7.29
CA GLU A 216 3.34 -10.44 8.52
C GLU A 216 3.51 -8.94 8.67
N THR A 217 2.55 -8.26 9.32
CA THR A 217 2.67 -6.84 9.62
C THR A 217 2.52 -6.57 11.10
N VAL A 218 3.24 -5.54 11.56
CA VAL A 218 2.97 -4.88 12.83
C VAL A 218 2.60 -3.45 12.55
N GLU A 219 1.58 -2.95 13.23
CA GLU A 219 1.06 -1.62 12.98
C GLU A 219 0.81 -0.88 14.30
N ILE A 220 1.01 0.44 14.28
CA ILE A 220 0.55 1.34 15.33
C ILE A 220 -0.32 2.40 14.68
N TRP A 221 -1.59 2.41 15.02
CA TRP A 221 -2.54 3.41 14.57
C TRP A 221 -2.81 4.41 15.68
N GLN A 222 -2.69 5.69 15.37
CA GLN A 222 -2.88 6.77 16.34
C GLN A 222 -3.64 7.93 15.72
N ARG A 223 -4.67 8.39 16.41
CA ARG A 223 -5.31 9.67 16.10
C ARG A 223 -4.53 10.79 16.77
N THR A 224 -3.85 11.62 15.99
CA THR A 224 -3.00 12.71 16.51
C THR A 224 -3.76 14.01 16.74
N ASP A 225 -4.87 14.19 16.04
CA ASP A 225 -5.77 15.34 16.21
C ASP A 225 -7.19 15.01 15.68
N ALA A 226 -8.08 15.98 15.65
CA ALA A 226 -9.48 15.78 15.21
C ALA A 226 -9.61 15.28 13.77
N THR A 227 -8.62 15.51 12.93
CA THR A 227 -8.66 15.29 11.48
C THR A 227 -7.55 14.39 10.95
N THR A 228 -6.63 13.95 11.81
CA THR A 228 -5.45 13.21 11.39
C THR A 228 -5.33 11.88 12.13
N LEU A 229 -5.18 10.81 11.36
CA LEU A 229 -4.85 9.47 11.82
C LEU A 229 -3.53 9.04 11.16
N ILE A 230 -2.62 8.50 11.93
CA ILE A 230 -1.33 8.02 11.46
C ILE A 230 -1.25 6.52 11.67
N ALA A 231 -0.73 5.81 10.68
CA ALA A 231 -0.38 4.40 10.76
C ALA A 231 1.12 4.24 10.53
N HIS A 232 1.83 3.73 11.52
CA HIS A 232 3.18 3.20 11.40
C HIS A 232 3.06 1.71 11.11
N VAL A 233 3.68 1.23 10.05
CA VAL A 233 3.52 -0.16 9.60
C VAL A 233 4.88 -0.75 9.26
N TRP A 234 5.15 -1.93 9.77
CA TRP A 234 6.30 -2.76 9.42
C TRP A 234 5.81 -4.02 8.73
N ALA A 235 6.35 -4.30 7.56
CA ALA A 235 6.15 -5.56 6.87
C ALA A 235 7.39 -6.44 7.06
N PHE A 236 7.15 -7.68 7.44
CA PHE A 236 8.16 -8.73 7.60
C PHE A 236 7.80 -9.84 6.61
N ASP A 237 8.71 -10.16 5.72
CA ASP A 237 8.51 -11.19 4.71
C ASP A 237 9.89 -11.79 4.35
N PRO A 238 10.43 -12.71 5.15
CA PRO A 238 11.80 -13.19 4.99
C PRO A 238 12.13 -13.75 3.60
N PRO A 239 11.22 -14.40 2.86
CA PRO A 239 11.49 -14.80 1.48
C PRO A 239 11.65 -13.63 0.51
N ALA A 240 10.94 -12.50 0.75
CA ALA A 240 10.91 -11.36 -0.16
C ALA A 240 11.81 -10.22 0.29
N LEU A 241 11.90 -9.97 1.59
CA LEU A 241 12.58 -8.82 2.20
C LEU A 241 13.84 -9.26 2.95
N ALA A 242 14.99 -8.68 2.62
CA ALA A 242 16.24 -8.89 3.35
C ALA A 242 16.24 -8.24 4.74
N GLU A 243 15.38 -7.24 4.95
CA GLU A 243 15.09 -6.61 6.25
C GLU A 243 13.65 -6.11 6.25
N PRO A 244 13.03 -5.90 7.44
CA PRO A 244 11.67 -5.39 7.52
C PRO A 244 11.49 -4.06 6.81
N TRP A 245 10.37 -3.88 6.12
CA TRP A 245 10.09 -2.67 5.36
C TRP A 245 9.05 -1.80 6.08
N TYR A 246 9.53 -0.70 6.63
CA TYR A 246 8.72 0.25 7.37
C TYR A 246 8.09 1.31 6.47
N THR A 247 6.86 1.68 6.80
CA THR A 247 6.16 2.83 6.23
C THR A 247 5.41 3.62 7.30
N ARG A 248 5.18 4.90 7.01
CA ARG A 248 4.30 5.79 7.76
C ARG A 248 3.24 6.33 6.82
N GLN A 249 1.99 6.03 7.09
CA GLN A 249 0.85 6.51 6.31
C GLN A 249 0.03 7.51 7.12
N VAL A 250 -0.46 8.54 6.45
CA VAL A 250 -1.29 9.58 7.06
C VAL A 250 -2.66 9.55 6.41
N PHE A 251 -3.69 9.57 7.23
CA PHE A 251 -5.08 9.63 6.79
C PHE A 251 -5.69 10.93 7.30
N LYS A 252 -6.46 11.59 6.44
CA LYS A 252 -7.20 12.80 6.78
C LYS A 252 -8.69 12.51 6.80
N ARG A 253 -9.33 12.99 7.86
CA ARG A 253 -10.78 12.96 7.97
C ARG A 253 -11.39 13.95 6.97
N LEU A 254 -12.37 13.51 6.24
CA LEU A 254 -13.18 14.40 5.42
C LEU A 254 -14.12 15.22 6.34
N THR A 255 -14.00 16.54 6.26
CA THR A 255 -14.68 17.49 7.17
C THR A 255 -15.73 18.34 6.48
N ASN A 256 -16.01 18.05 5.21
CA ASN A 256 -17.10 18.77 4.55
C ASN A 256 -18.43 18.38 5.20
N ASP A 257 -19.27 19.39 5.44
CA ASP A 257 -20.61 19.25 6.05
C ASP A 257 -21.61 18.51 5.15
N ASP A 258 -21.12 17.85 4.10
CA ASP A 258 -21.93 17.05 3.21
C ASP A 258 -22.35 15.74 3.89
N LEU A 259 -23.54 15.78 4.50
CA LEU A 259 -24.17 14.60 5.10
C LEU A 259 -24.46 13.48 4.09
N SER A 260 -24.30 13.74 2.79
CA SER A 260 -24.42 12.74 1.73
C SER A 260 -23.15 11.91 1.55
N LEU A 261 -22.01 12.36 2.10
CA LEU A 261 -20.75 11.63 2.00
C LEU A 261 -20.85 10.30 2.76
N ARG A 262 -20.71 9.22 2.03
CA ARG A 262 -20.77 7.85 2.54
C ARG A 262 -19.76 6.99 1.80
N ILE A 263 -19.26 5.95 2.45
CA ILE A 263 -18.71 4.81 1.74
C ILE A 263 -19.84 4.20 0.91
N ARG A 264 -19.62 4.10 -0.38
CA ARG A 264 -20.57 3.52 -1.32
C ARG A 264 -20.28 2.04 -1.47
N TYR A 265 -21.32 1.27 -1.73
CA TYR A 265 -21.14 -0.12 -2.10
C TYR A 265 -20.34 -0.19 -3.40
N TRP A 266 -19.21 -0.87 -3.35
CA TRP A 266 -18.40 -1.11 -4.54
C TRP A 266 -19.02 -2.25 -5.33
N HIS A 267 -19.47 -1.94 -6.53
CA HIS A 267 -19.94 -2.93 -7.47
C HIS A 267 -18.83 -3.16 -8.49
N CYS A 268 -18.05 -4.22 -8.28
CA CYS A 268 -17.14 -4.71 -9.29
C CYS A 268 -17.86 -5.82 -10.05
N GLY A 269 -18.25 -5.56 -11.28
CA GLY A 269 -18.65 -6.59 -12.21
C GLY A 269 -17.43 -6.96 -13.04
N GLU A 270 -17.17 -8.25 -13.20
CA GLU A 270 -16.36 -8.66 -14.33
C GLU A 270 -17.06 -8.09 -15.56
N ASN A 271 -16.45 -7.06 -16.13
CA ASN A 271 -16.99 -6.52 -17.34
C ASN A 271 -16.74 -7.54 -18.44
N GLN A 272 -17.75 -8.33 -18.78
CA GLN A 272 -17.68 -9.30 -19.87
C GLN A 272 -17.28 -8.65 -21.19
N ASN A 273 -17.40 -7.32 -21.27
CA ASN A 273 -16.92 -6.54 -22.40
C ASN A 273 -15.43 -6.20 -22.32
N ASN A 274 -14.75 -6.52 -21.25
CA ASN A 274 -13.30 -6.36 -21.07
C ASN A 274 -12.65 -7.73 -20.87
N ALA A 275 -13.11 -8.76 -21.57
CA ALA A 275 -12.37 -10.01 -21.63
C ALA A 275 -11.01 -9.71 -22.25
N VAL A 276 -10.03 -9.55 -21.40
CA VAL A 276 -8.65 -9.39 -21.79
C VAL A 276 -8.11 -10.80 -21.97
N GLU A 277 -8.03 -11.26 -23.20
CA GLU A 277 -7.30 -12.47 -23.50
C GLU A 277 -5.81 -12.19 -23.33
N GLN A 278 -5.20 -12.86 -22.35
CA GLN A 278 -3.74 -12.98 -22.34
C GLN A 278 -3.36 -13.88 -23.51
N THR A 279 -2.78 -13.30 -24.53
CA THR A 279 -2.15 -14.09 -25.58
C THR A 279 -0.89 -14.77 -25.04
N GLU A 280 -0.47 -15.90 -25.59
CA GLU A 280 0.79 -16.56 -25.23
C GLU A 280 2.01 -15.62 -25.30
N ALA A 281 1.92 -14.51 -26.01
CA ALA A 281 2.92 -13.47 -26.07
C ALA A 281 2.83 -12.45 -24.92
N GLY A 282 1.86 -12.59 -23.99
CA GLY A 282 1.68 -11.68 -22.87
C GLY A 282 1.15 -10.30 -23.23
N SER A 283 0.63 -10.09 -24.43
CA SER A 283 -0.09 -8.88 -24.79
C SER A 283 -1.57 -9.03 -24.42
N SER A 284 -2.14 -7.96 -23.90
CA SER A 284 -3.57 -7.86 -23.69
C SER A 284 -4.19 -7.25 -24.93
N ASP A 285 -4.81 -8.08 -25.75
CA ASP A 285 -5.69 -7.58 -26.78
C ASP A 285 -7.07 -7.35 -26.19
N PHE A 286 -7.60 -6.13 -26.31
CA PHE A 286 -9.00 -5.88 -26.08
C PHE A 286 -9.76 -6.62 -27.18
N ALA A 287 -10.62 -7.56 -26.79
CA ALA A 287 -11.51 -8.17 -27.73
C ALA A 287 -12.36 -7.08 -28.38
N ASP A 288 -12.33 -7.02 -29.70
CA ASP A 288 -13.11 -6.08 -30.48
C ASP A 288 -14.60 -6.49 -30.36
N PHE A 289 -15.31 -5.84 -29.43
CA PHE A 289 -16.75 -6.02 -29.31
C PHE A 289 -17.42 -5.20 -30.43
N THR A 290 -17.58 -5.80 -31.58
CA THR A 290 -18.59 -5.36 -32.51
C THR A 290 -19.95 -5.74 -31.93
N PHE A 291 -20.69 -4.74 -31.47
CA PHE A 291 -22.13 -4.88 -31.25
C PHE A 291 -22.74 -5.24 -32.60
N THR A 292 -23.02 -6.51 -32.82
CA THR A 292 -23.98 -6.88 -33.86
C THR A 292 -25.33 -6.52 -33.25
N GLU A 293 -25.92 -5.41 -33.74
CA GLU A 293 -27.36 -5.21 -33.59
C GLU A 293 -28.03 -6.50 -34.05
N LYS A 294 -28.70 -7.20 -33.15
CA LYS A 294 -29.66 -8.19 -33.57
C LYS A 294 -30.79 -7.41 -34.22
N ASP A 295 -30.87 -7.54 -35.54
CA ASP A 295 -32.06 -7.16 -36.25
C ASP A 295 -33.22 -7.98 -35.66
N ASP A 296 -34.13 -7.28 -34.97
CA ASP A 296 -35.41 -7.83 -34.56
C ASP A 296 -36.23 -8.09 -35.83
N GLU A 297 -36.40 -9.36 -36.22
CA GLU A 297 -37.48 -9.82 -37.08
C GLU A 297 -38.69 -10.27 -36.25
#